data_6c9f760bd2c182e482e7f5c8a344225f
#
_entry.id   6c9f760bd2c182e482e7f5c8a344225f
#
_cell.length_a   1.000
_cell.length_b   1.000
_cell.length_c   1.000
_cell.angle_alpha   90.00
_cell.angle_beta   90.00
_cell.angle_gamma   90.00
#
_symmetry.space_group_name_H-M   'P 1'
#
loop_
_entity.id
_entity.type
_entity.pdbx_description
1 polymer ?
#
loop_
_entity_poly.entity_id
_entity_poly.type
_entity_poly.pdbx_seq_one_letter_code
_entity_poly.pdbx_strand_id
1 'polypeptide(L)'
;MEAFRRLSTPCLRAVADAVIASRTSHLAEIVDGSAVEPVARDLARLADAGVRPEVLAEILRALASERERSQTIADSLELVWSGEQAVASARHTSVVIQQLFEQAQRSVLIASYALAKGDAAARLFGRLAERMDREPALDVRVFANVERSYSAARSNDEIVRAFAAELRAEIWPGKRMPSVYYDPRALELGPKRACMHAKCVVIDETAAFLTSANFTEAAQERNIEVGLLSHDPRIATALVREFDAMVQGRKLRAL
;
A
#
# COMPACT_ATOMS: atom_id res chain seq x y z
N MET A 1 -22.55 -22.20 -18.14
CA MET A 1 -21.88 -21.25 -17.19
C MET A 1 -20.51 -20.77 -17.67
N GLU A 2 -19.82 -21.58 -18.47
CA GLU A 2 -18.49 -21.22 -19.00
C GLU A 2 -18.54 -19.97 -19.90
N ALA A 3 -19.60 -19.86 -20.74
CA ALA A 3 -19.76 -18.69 -21.61
C ALA A 3 -19.87 -17.39 -20.84
N PHE A 4 -20.59 -17.36 -19.71
CA PHE A 4 -20.74 -16.15 -18.89
C PHE A 4 -19.44 -15.70 -18.22
N ARG A 5 -18.51 -16.63 -17.96
CA ARG A 5 -17.19 -16.28 -17.41
C ARG A 5 -16.33 -15.46 -18.35
N ARG A 6 -16.60 -15.50 -19.65
CA ARG A 6 -15.85 -14.76 -20.68
C ARG A 6 -16.45 -13.40 -21.03
N LEU A 7 -17.69 -13.14 -20.60
CA LEU A 7 -18.35 -11.86 -20.85
C LEU A 7 -17.75 -10.73 -20.00
N SER A 8 -17.74 -9.54 -20.53
CA SER A 8 -17.45 -8.35 -19.76
C SER A 8 -18.53 -8.07 -18.70
N THR A 9 -18.21 -7.28 -17.68
CA THR A 9 -19.18 -6.89 -16.65
C THR A 9 -20.43 -6.19 -17.20
N PRO A 10 -20.32 -5.23 -18.13
CA PRO A 10 -21.50 -4.64 -18.79
C PRO A 10 -22.33 -5.67 -19.54
N CYS A 11 -21.70 -6.60 -20.27
CA CYS A 11 -22.40 -7.67 -20.98
C CYS A 11 -23.15 -8.61 -20.03
N LEU A 12 -22.54 -8.98 -18.88
CA LEU A 12 -23.24 -9.80 -17.87
C LEU A 12 -24.51 -9.14 -17.35
N ARG A 13 -24.47 -7.82 -17.09
CA ARG A 13 -25.65 -7.05 -16.66
C ARG A 13 -26.71 -6.98 -17.76
N ALA A 14 -26.28 -6.69 -18.99
CA ALA A 14 -27.19 -6.62 -20.13
C ALA A 14 -27.84 -7.97 -20.44
N VAL A 15 -27.12 -9.09 -20.34
CA VAL A 15 -27.70 -10.44 -20.47
C VAL A 15 -28.69 -10.72 -19.35
N ALA A 16 -28.40 -10.31 -18.09
CA ALA A 16 -29.34 -10.46 -16.97
C ALA A 16 -30.65 -9.71 -17.23
N ASP A 17 -30.56 -8.49 -17.75
CA ASP A 17 -31.74 -7.67 -18.08
C ASP A 17 -32.52 -8.25 -19.26
N ALA A 18 -31.81 -8.78 -20.29
CA ALA A 18 -32.45 -9.45 -21.42
C ALA A 18 -33.18 -10.75 -21.00
N VAL A 19 -32.63 -11.50 -20.06
CA VAL A 19 -33.27 -12.71 -19.49
C VAL A 19 -34.57 -12.35 -18.78
N ILE A 20 -34.59 -11.31 -17.95
CA ILE A 20 -35.81 -10.83 -17.27
C ILE A 20 -36.84 -10.33 -18.26
N ALA A 21 -36.40 -9.59 -19.29
CA ALA A 21 -37.29 -9.01 -20.30
C ALA A 21 -37.74 -10.03 -21.35
N SER A 22 -37.34 -11.32 -21.27
CA SER A 22 -37.59 -12.36 -22.28
C SER A 22 -37.10 -11.96 -23.69
N ARG A 23 -36.01 -11.18 -23.77
CA ARG A 23 -35.40 -10.65 -25.00
C ARG A 23 -34.11 -11.40 -25.39
N THR A 24 -34.03 -12.69 -25.11
CA THR A 24 -32.83 -13.49 -25.41
C THR A 24 -32.58 -13.69 -26.92
N SER A 25 -33.53 -13.33 -27.77
CA SER A 25 -33.35 -13.27 -29.24
C SER A 25 -32.44 -12.12 -29.69
N HIS A 26 -32.19 -11.10 -28.84
CA HIS A 26 -31.36 -9.93 -29.13
C HIS A 26 -29.93 -10.05 -28.57
N LEU A 27 -29.45 -11.24 -28.25
CA LEU A 27 -28.11 -11.45 -27.69
C LEU A 27 -26.99 -10.88 -28.57
N ALA A 28 -27.17 -10.88 -29.90
CA ALA A 28 -26.20 -10.34 -30.85
C ALA A 28 -25.98 -8.80 -30.71
N GLU A 29 -26.91 -8.10 -30.09
CA GLU A 29 -26.79 -6.67 -29.80
C GLU A 29 -26.08 -6.40 -28.45
N ILE A 30 -25.97 -7.44 -27.62
CA ILE A 30 -25.50 -7.35 -26.21
C ILE A 30 -24.10 -7.90 -26.05
N VAL A 31 -23.74 -8.95 -26.79
CA VAL A 31 -22.47 -9.66 -26.68
C VAL A 31 -21.78 -9.74 -28.03
N ASP A 32 -20.44 -9.85 -28.02
CA ASP A 32 -19.65 -10.04 -29.23
C ASP A 32 -20.11 -11.28 -30.00
N GLY A 33 -20.09 -11.20 -31.33
CA GLY A 33 -20.63 -12.25 -32.23
C GLY A 33 -20.15 -13.67 -31.92
N SER A 34 -18.87 -13.82 -31.53
CA SER A 34 -18.29 -15.13 -31.13
C SER A 34 -18.84 -15.68 -29.80
N ALA A 35 -19.41 -14.82 -28.96
CA ALA A 35 -19.98 -15.20 -27.67
C ALA A 35 -21.49 -15.47 -27.72
N VAL A 36 -22.18 -15.06 -28.78
CA VAL A 36 -23.64 -15.19 -28.90
C VAL A 36 -24.10 -16.63 -28.78
N GLU A 37 -23.55 -17.54 -29.62
CA GLU A 37 -23.94 -18.97 -29.63
C GLU A 37 -23.59 -19.69 -28.31
N PRO A 38 -22.40 -19.55 -27.74
CA PRO A 38 -22.07 -20.09 -26.40
C PRO A 38 -23.00 -19.63 -25.31
N VAL A 39 -23.35 -18.33 -25.28
CA VAL A 39 -24.26 -17.75 -24.28
C VAL A 39 -25.69 -18.28 -24.48
N ALA A 40 -26.20 -18.30 -25.72
CA ALA A 40 -27.52 -18.83 -26.02
C ALA A 40 -27.65 -20.31 -25.61
N ARG A 41 -26.62 -21.10 -25.86
CA ARG A 41 -26.57 -22.53 -25.47
C ARG A 41 -26.58 -22.70 -23.95
N ASP A 42 -25.80 -21.90 -23.20
CA ASP A 42 -25.80 -21.94 -21.73
C ASP A 42 -27.16 -21.48 -21.16
N LEU A 43 -27.80 -20.46 -21.75
CA LEU A 43 -29.14 -20.02 -21.35
C LEU A 43 -30.19 -21.10 -21.57
N ALA A 44 -30.23 -21.73 -22.77
CA ALA A 44 -31.15 -22.82 -23.07
C ALA A 44 -30.99 -23.99 -22.10
N ARG A 45 -29.74 -24.43 -21.87
CA ARG A 45 -29.44 -25.50 -20.93
C ARG A 45 -29.92 -25.22 -19.52
N LEU A 46 -29.80 -23.97 -19.04
CA LEU A 46 -30.27 -23.57 -17.71
C LEU A 46 -31.79 -23.52 -17.63
N ALA A 47 -32.44 -23.04 -18.68
CA ALA A 47 -33.91 -23.05 -18.79
C ALA A 47 -34.45 -24.51 -18.79
N ASP A 48 -33.84 -25.41 -19.57
CA ASP A 48 -34.20 -26.84 -19.58
C ASP A 48 -33.98 -27.52 -18.22
N ALA A 49 -33.01 -27.04 -17.45
CA ALA A 49 -32.76 -27.48 -16.06
C ALA A 49 -33.73 -26.84 -15.04
N GLY A 50 -34.72 -26.06 -15.49
CA GLY A 50 -35.73 -25.46 -14.64
C GLY A 50 -35.24 -24.23 -13.86
N VAL A 51 -34.12 -23.60 -14.26
CA VAL A 51 -33.65 -22.36 -13.62
C VAL A 51 -34.55 -21.20 -14.03
N ARG A 52 -35.18 -20.55 -13.03
CA ARG A 52 -36.07 -19.41 -13.30
C ARG A 52 -35.25 -18.19 -13.78
N PRO A 53 -35.81 -17.40 -14.72
CA PRO A 53 -35.15 -16.20 -15.25
C PRO A 53 -34.66 -15.22 -14.15
N GLU A 54 -35.46 -15.02 -13.11
CA GLU A 54 -35.14 -14.11 -12.02
C GLU A 54 -33.89 -14.57 -11.26
N VAL A 55 -33.81 -15.87 -10.95
CA VAL A 55 -32.68 -16.47 -10.25
C VAL A 55 -31.40 -16.38 -11.11
N LEU A 56 -31.54 -16.65 -12.43
CA LEU A 56 -30.41 -16.53 -13.34
C LEU A 56 -29.91 -15.09 -13.44
N ALA A 57 -30.80 -14.13 -13.53
CA ALA A 57 -30.43 -12.72 -13.56
C ALA A 57 -29.74 -12.25 -12.28
N GLU A 58 -30.18 -12.71 -11.11
CA GLU A 58 -29.51 -12.45 -9.85
C GLU A 58 -28.10 -13.04 -9.83
N ILE A 59 -27.91 -14.26 -10.29
CA ILE A 59 -26.59 -14.89 -10.39
C ILE A 59 -25.65 -14.09 -11.32
N LEU A 60 -26.15 -13.68 -12.50
CA LEU A 60 -25.36 -12.91 -13.46
C LEU A 60 -24.97 -11.52 -12.89
N ARG A 61 -25.89 -10.85 -12.19
CA ARG A 61 -25.60 -9.58 -11.53
C ARG A 61 -24.60 -9.75 -10.37
N ALA A 62 -24.73 -10.82 -9.58
CA ALA A 62 -23.77 -11.13 -8.53
C ALA A 62 -22.38 -11.39 -9.09
N LEU A 63 -22.29 -12.13 -10.21
CA LEU A 63 -21.02 -12.38 -10.91
C LEU A 63 -20.40 -11.07 -11.45
N ALA A 64 -21.23 -10.17 -12.00
CA ALA A 64 -20.80 -8.87 -12.46
C ALA A 64 -20.23 -8.01 -11.30
N SER A 65 -20.96 -7.96 -10.19
CA SER A 65 -20.55 -7.20 -8.99
C SER A 65 -19.28 -7.74 -8.36
N GLU A 66 -19.10 -9.07 -8.32
CA GLU A 66 -17.88 -9.68 -7.80
C GLU A 66 -16.66 -9.38 -8.68
N ARG A 67 -16.84 -9.34 -10.00
CA ARG A 67 -15.77 -8.91 -10.92
C ARG A 67 -15.37 -7.47 -10.72
N GLU A 68 -16.34 -6.57 -10.60
CA GLU A 68 -16.06 -5.16 -10.32
C GLU A 68 -15.27 -5.01 -9.03
N ARG A 69 -15.67 -5.74 -7.98
CA ARG A 69 -14.93 -5.75 -6.71
C ARG A 69 -13.51 -6.28 -6.88
N SER A 70 -13.33 -7.38 -7.58
CA SER A 70 -12.01 -7.97 -7.83
C SER A 70 -11.11 -7.04 -8.66
N GLN A 71 -11.69 -6.37 -9.68
CA GLN A 71 -10.97 -5.39 -10.49
C GLN A 71 -10.58 -4.18 -9.67
N THR A 72 -11.49 -3.63 -8.85
CA THR A 72 -11.19 -2.52 -7.94
C THR A 72 -10.03 -2.85 -7.00
N ILE A 73 -9.98 -4.08 -6.46
CA ILE A 73 -8.85 -4.53 -5.63
C ILE A 73 -7.57 -4.58 -6.45
N ALA A 74 -7.61 -5.17 -7.65
CA ALA A 74 -6.43 -5.24 -8.52
C ALA A 74 -5.91 -3.84 -8.89
N ASP A 75 -6.82 -2.92 -9.26
CA ASP A 75 -6.50 -1.54 -9.64
C ASP A 75 -6.01 -0.69 -8.44
N SER A 76 -6.31 -1.13 -7.22
CA SER A 76 -5.82 -0.46 -6.01
C SER A 76 -4.37 -0.83 -5.66
N LEU A 77 -3.76 -1.77 -6.36
CA LEU A 77 -2.41 -2.25 -6.11
C LEU A 77 -1.48 -1.92 -7.28
N GLU A 78 -0.30 -1.40 -6.97
CA GLU A 78 0.71 -1.07 -7.95
C GLU A 78 2.07 -1.63 -7.54
N LEU A 79 2.72 -2.34 -8.46
CA LEU A 79 4.10 -2.81 -8.29
C LEU A 79 5.07 -1.63 -8.46
N VAL A 80 5.97 -1.48 -7.50
CA VAL A 80 7.02 -0.45 -7.49
C VAL A 80 8.37 -1.13 -7.47
N TRP A 81 9.33 -0.59 -8.22
CA TRP A 81 10.65 -1.17 -8.39
C TRP A 81 11.74 -0.11 -8.34
N SER A 82 12.89 -0.41 -7.77
CA SER A 82 14.11 0.38 -7.95
C SER A 82 15.29 -0.48 -8.37
N GLY A 83 16.31 0.16 -8.93
CA GLY A 83 17.43 -0.48 -9.55
C GLY A 83 17.21 -0.76 -11.04
N GLU A 84 18.06 -1.61 -11.61
CA GLU A 84 17.99 -1.96 -13.03
C GLU A 84 16.68 -2.72 -13.35
N GLN A 85 15.97 -2.26 -14.36
CA GLN A 85 14.67 -2.81 -14.76
C GLN A 85 14.82 -3.66 -16.01
N ALA A 86 14.36 -4.90 -15.95
CA ALA A 86 14.24 -5.77 -17.11
C ALA A 86 12.95 -5.49 -17.93
N VAL A 87 11.92 -4.91 -17.29
CA VAL A 87 10.63 -4.55 -17.91
C VAL A 87 10.21 -3.17 -17.42
N ALA A 88 10.00 -2.24 -18.35
CA ALA A 88 9.81 -0.80 -18.08
C ALA A 88 8.39 -0.42 -17.57
N SER A 89 7.70 -1.28 -16.83
CA SER A 89 6.29 -1.04 -16.44
C SER A 89 6.09 -0.59 -14.99
N ALA A 90 7.10 -0.67 -14.13
CA ALA A 90 6.98 -0.29 -12.73
C ALA A 90 7.53 1.12 -12.45
N ARG A 91 6.87 1.86 -11.57
CA ARG A 91 7.38 3.15 -11.11
C ARG A 91 8.57 2.97 -10.16
N HIS A 92 9.46 3.96 -10.13
CA HIS A 92 10.62 3.94 -9.25
C HIS A 92 10.24 4.28 -7.80
N THR A 93 10.85 3.57 -6.83
CA THR A 93 10.58 3.73 -5.39
C THR A 93 10.67 5.18 -4.92
N SER A 94 11.73 5.91 -5.32
CA SER A 94 11.90 7.32 -4.93
C SER A 94 10.79 8.22 -5.44
N VAL A 95 10.29 7.98 -6.67
CA VAL A 95 9.18 8.74 -7.25
C VAL A 95 7.89 8.51 -6.47
N VAL A 96 7.61 7.27 -6.12
CA VAL A 96 6.40 6.92 -5.34
C VAL A 96 6.44 7.55 -3.95
N ILE A 97 7.58 7.48 -3.25
CA ILE A 97 7.74 8.10 -1.93
C ILE A 97 7.52 9.62 -2.00
N GLN A 98 8.13 10.30 -2.98
CA GLN A 98 7.97 11.75 -3.14
C GLN A 98 6.51 12.13 -3.43
N GLN A 99 5.84 11.37 -4.31
CA GLN A 99 4.41 11.60 -4.60
C GLN A 99 3.53 11.42 -3.35
N LEU A 100 3.77 10.37 -2.55
CA LEU A 100 3.04 10.17 -1.30
C LEU A 100 3.26 11.35 -0.34
N PHE A 101 4.50 11.82 -0.19
CA PHE A 101 4.79 12.98 0.65
C PHE A 101 4.12 14.26 0.15
N GLU A 102 3.99 14.44 -1.16
CA GLU A 102 3.29 15.58 -1.77
C GLU A 102 1.77 15.49 -1.61
N GLN A 103 1.20 14.29 -1.65
CA GLN A 103 -0.24 14.06 -1.59
C GLN A 103 -0.80 14.09 -0.16
N ALA A 104 0.01 13.77 0.85
CA ALA A 104 -0.43 13.71 2.24
C ALA A 104 -1.02 15.05 2.71
N GLN A 105 -2.20 15.04 3.32
CA GLN A 105 -2.89 16.23 3.79
C GLN A 105 -2.99 16.32 5.31
N ARG A 106 -3.01 15.19 6.00
CA ARG A 106 -3.24 15.12 7.45
C ARG A 106 -2.13 14.41 8.19
N SER A 107 -1.68 13.28 7.65
CA SER A 107 -0.74 12.43 8.38
C SER A 107 0.19 11.66 7.44
N VAL A 108 1.43 11.49 7.89
CA VAL A 108 2.43 10.61 7.26
C VAL A 108 3.03 9.72 8.35
N LEU A 109 2.96 8.42 8.14
CA LEU A 109 3.69 7.43 8.93
C LEU A 109 4.81 6.85 8.07
N ILE A 110 6.03 6.89 8.59
CA ILE A 110 7.23 6.33 7.95
C ILE A 110 7.82 5.29 8.89
N ALA A 111 8.06 4.08 8.41
CA ALA A 111 8.86 3.09 9.14
C ALA A 111 10.07 2.69 8.30
N SER A 112 11.25 2.61 8.93
CA SER A 112 12.48 2.16 8.26
C SER A 112 13.50 1.62 9.24
N TYR A 113 14.24 0.60 8.80
CA TYR A 113 15.40 0.09 9.54
C TYR A 113 16.57 1.08 9.50
N ALA A 114 16.84 1.67 8.34
CA ALA A 114 17.91 2.66 8.17
C ALA A 114 17.35 3.93 7.51
N LEU A 115 17.86 5.08 7.93
CA LEU A 115 17.50 6.40 7.41
C LEU A 115 18.72 7.05 6.76
N ALA A 116 18.48 7.79 5.67
CA ALA A 116 19.49 8.61 5.00
C ALA A 116 19.99 9.73 5.91
N LYS A 117 21.20 10.20 5.66
CA LYS A 117 21.84 11.29 6.39
C LYS A 117 22.37 12.34 5.41
N GLY A 118 22.59 13.56 5.92
CA GLY A 118 23.15 14.66 5.15
C GLY A 118 22.33 14.99 3.90
N ASP A 119 23.00 15.18 2.76
CA ASP A 119 22.36 15.58 1.49
C ASP A 119 21.34 14.55 1.00
N ALA A 120 21.58 13.25 1.24
CA ALA A 120 20.63 12.21 0.87
C ALA A 120 19.33 12.31 1.67
N ALA A 121 19.42 12.64 2.95
CA ALA A 121 18.25 12.90 3.79
C ALA A 121 17.50 14.17 3.33
N ALA A 122 18.23 15.22 3.00
CA ALA A 122 17.65 16.47 2.48
C ALA A 122 16.89 16.22 1.16
N ARG A 123 17.45 15.42 0.24
CA ARG A 123 16.74 15.03 -1.00
C ARG A 123 15.49 14.20 -0.72
N LEU A 124 15.54 13.27 0.23
CA LEU A 124 14.45 12.33 0.52
C LEU A 124 13.33 12.98 1.34
N PHE A 125 13.67 13.68 2.41
CA PHE A 125 12.71 14.22 3.39
C PHE A 125 12.46 15.73 3.24
N GLY A 126 13.25 16.44 2.44
CA GLY A 126 13.23 17.91 2.39
C GLY A 126 11.85 18.48 2.11
N ARG A 127 11.17 17.99 1.06
CA ARG A 127 9.80 18.45 0.71
C ARG A 127 8.78 18.16 1.80
N LEU A 128 8.84 16.98 2.42
CA LEU A 128 7.95 16.64 3.53
C LEU A 128 8.20 17.52 4.74
N ALA A 129 9.48 17.77 5.07
CA ALA A 129 9.87 18.60 6.18
C ALA A 129 9.46 20.08 5.97
N GLU A 130 9.65 20.63 4.76
CA GLU A 130 9.16 21.97 4.40
C GLU A 130 7.64 22.08 4.49
N ARG A 131 6.92 21.05 4.08
CA ARG A 131 5.46 21.01 4.21
C ARG A 131 5.05 20.98 5.68
N MET A 132 5.68 20.12 6.48
CA MET A 132 5.42 20.03 7.91
C MET A 132 5.71 21.35 8.63
N ASP A 133 6.73 22.12 8.20
CA ASP A 133 7.04 23.43 8.76
C ASP A 133 5.98 24.49 8.42
N ARG A 134 5.33 24.40 7.24
CA ARG A 134 4.29 25.33 6.77
C ARG A 134 2.87 24.95 7.17
N GLU A 135 2.62 23.66 7.36
CA GLU A 135 1.29 23.08 7.60
C GLU A 135 1.22 22.51 9.03
N PRO A 136 0.83 23.30 10.06
CA PRO A 136 0.82 22.85 11.46
C PRO A 136 -0.04 21.61 11.72
N ALA A 137 -1.08 21.40 10.90
CA ALA A 137 -1.98 20.27 11.01
C ALA A 137 -1.41 18.96 10.43
N LEU A 138 -0.32 19.02 9.63
CA LEU A 138 0.32 17.83 9.10
C LEU A 138 1.10 17.11 10.20
N ASP A 139 0.63 15.93 10.60
CA ASP A 139 1.30 15.05 11.56
C ASP A 139 2.25 14.09 10.85
N VAL A 140 3.51 14.08 11.26
CA VAL A 140 4.53 13.18 10.72
C VAL A 140 5.09 12.33 11.83
N ARG A 141 5.00 11.01 11.67
CA ARG A 141 5.50 10.01 12.61
C ARG A 141 6.54 9.13 11.94
N VAL A 142 7.68 8.95 12.59
CA VAL A 142 8.78 8.12 12.10
C VAL A 142 9.05 7.00 13.09
N PHE A 143 9.01 5.78 12.60
CA PHE A 143 9.35 4.56 13.34
C PHE A 143 10.72 4.08 12.87
N ALA A 144 11.73 4.36 13.68
CA ALA A 144 13.13 4.14 13.32
C ALA A 144 13.76 3.01 14.14
N ASN A 145 14.75 2.33 13.55
CA ASN A 145 15.59 1.41 14.30
C ASN A 145 16.67 2.20 15.03
N VAL A 146 16.70 2.09 16.35
CA VAL A 146 17.77 2.61 17.21
C VAL A 146 18.49 1.40 17.78
N GLU A 147 19.70 1.14 17.33
CA GLU A 147 20.41 -0.06 17.71
C GLU A 147 21.67 0.22 18.55
N ARG A 148 21.99 -0.74 19.39
CA ARG A 148 23.24 -0.75 20.14
C ARG A 148 24.37 -1.29 19.27
N SER A 149 25.42 -0.52 19.05
CA SER A 149 26.66 -1.03 18.46
C SER A 149 27.29 -2.10 19.35
N TYR A 150 27.80 -3.18 18.76
CA TYR A 150 28.44 -4.28 19.49
C TYR A 150 29.68 -3.85 20.29
N SER A 151 30.33 -2.76 19.88
CA SER A 151 31.57 -2.25 20.49
C SER A 151 31.36 -1.18 21.56
N ALA A 152 30.13 -0.73 21.80
CA ALA A 152 29.90 0.43 22.67
C ALA A 152 29.42 0.03 24.07
N ALA A 153 30.20 0.36 25.09
CA ALA A 153 29.83 0.30 26.52
C ALA A 153 28.93 1.49 26.93
N ARG A 154 27.92 1.85 26.09
CA ARG A 154 27.01 2.96 26.36
C ARG A 154 25.74 2.46 27.03
N SER A 155 25.16 3.28 27.89
CA SER A 155 23.80 3.04 28.42
C SER A 155 22.75 3.19 27.33
N ASN A 156 21.56 2.63 27.54
CA ASN A 156 20.43 2.81 26.61
C ASN A 156 20.09 4.29 26.40
N ASP A 157 20.08 5.08 27.48
CA ASP A 157 19.77 6.50 27.42
C ASP A 157 20.82 7.30 26.63
N GLU A 158 22.08 6.94 26.70
CA GLU A 158 23.13 7.57 25.89
C GLU A 158 22.97 7.26 24.40
N ILE A 159 22.57 6.02 24.06
CA ILE A 159 22.32 5.63 22.66
C ILE A 159 21.11 6.39 22.11
N VAL A 160 20.02 6.44 22.86
CA VAL A 160 18.80 7.15 22.47
C VAL A 160 19.06 8.64 22.30
N ARG A 161 19.78 9.28 23.23
CA ARG A 161 20.17 10.70 23.11
C ARG A 161 21.08 10.96 21.92
N ALA A 162 22.02 10.07 21.64
CA ALA A 162 22.91 10.18 20.49
C ALA A 162 22.11 10.10 19.17
N PHE A 163 21.17 9.16 19.07
CA PHE A 163 20.30 9.07 17.91
C PHE A 163 19.39 10.28 17.76
N ALA A 164 18.84 10.82 18.85
CA ALA A 164 18.03 12.04 18.82
C ALA A 164 18.83 13.25 18.33
N ALA A 165 20.10 13.36 18.73
CA ALA A 165 21.01 14.40 18.24
C ALA A 165 21.31 14.21 16.74
N GLU A 166 21.60 12.99 16.31
CA GLU A 166 21.86 12.64 14.91
C GLU A 166 20.62 12.92 14.03
N LEU A 167 19.43 12.52 14.51
CA LEU A 167 18.16 12.78 13.83
C LEU A 167 18.00 14.28 13.50
N ARG A 168 18.28 15.13 14.49
CA ARG A 168 18.17 16.58 14.36
C ARG A 168 19.26 17.20 13.48
N ALA A 169 20.47 16.67 13.56
CA ALA A 169 21.63 17.27 12.88
C ALA A 169 21.76 16.81 11.42
N GLU A 170 21.40 15.54 11.11
CA GLU A 170 21.77 14.92 9.84
C GLU A 170 20.62 14.22 9.11
N ILE A 171 19.51 13.86 9.82
CA ILE A 171 18.45 13.05 9.21
C ILE A 171 17.24 13.90 8.85
N TRP A 172 16.76 14.76 9.77
CA TRP A 172 15.57 15.56 9.52
C TRP A 172 15.89 16.99 9.13
N PRO A 173 15.63 17.40 7.88
CA PRO A 173 16.06 18.71 7.39
C PRO A 173 15.13 19.87 7.77
N GLY A 174 13.98 19.62 8.42
CA GLY A 174 13.00 20.64 8.82
C GLY A 174 13.28 21.27 10.18
N LYS A 175 12.64 22.39 10.45
CA LYS A 175 12.69 23.08 11.76
C LYS A 175 11.82 22.36 12.79
N ARG A 176 10.62 21.95 12.39
CA ARG A 176 9.70 21.17 13.20
C ARG A 176 10.07 19.69 13.12
N MET A 177 10.28 19.08 14.28
CA MET A 177 10.64 17.65 14.34
C MET A 177 9.39 16.77 14.22
N PRO A 178 9.45 15.63 13.52
CA PRO A 178 8.41 14.63 13.56
C PRO A 178 8.35 13.94 14.92
N SER A 179 7.23 13.29 15.22
CA SER A 179 7.16 12.35 16.34
C SER A 179 7.92 11.07 15.98
N VAL A 180 8.96 10.75 16.76
CA VAL A 180 9.82 9.60 16.45
C VAL A 180 9.68 8.52 17.52
N TYR A 181 9.57 7.27 17.07
CA TYR A 181 9.41 6.09 17.92
C TYR A 181 10.45 5.03 17.58
N TYR A 182 10.86 4.27 18.60
CA TYR A 182 11.82 3.18 18.47
C TYR A 182 11.43 1.96 19.30
N ASP A 183 11.96 0.79 18.96
CA ASP A 183 11.80 -0.44 19.74
C ASP A 183 12.91 -0.54 20.80
N PRO A 184 12.60 -0.42 22.11
CA PRO A 184 13.62 -0.49 23.16
C PRO A 184 14.31 -1.85 23.25
N ARG A 185 13.71 -2.92 22.72
CA ARG A 185 14.32 -4.26 22.68
C ARG A 185 15.54 -4.33 21.75
N ALA A 186 15.66 -3.39 20.80
CA ALA A 186 16.86 -3.26 19.96
C ALA A 186 18.10 -2.83 20.75
N LEU A 187 17.90 -2.27 21.95
CA LEU A 187 18.96 -1.81 22.85
C LEU A 187 19.38 -2.87 23.88
N GLU A 188 18.71 -4.02 23.95
CA GLU A 188 19.05 -5.09 24.88
C GLU A 188 20.44 -5.65 24.62
N LEU A 189 21.08 -6.16 25.67
CA LEU A 189 22.35 -6.85 25.58
C LEU A 189 22.14 -8.30 25.13
N GLY A 190 23.00 -8.80 24.25
CA GLY A 190 22.94 -10.20 23.82
C GLY A 190 22.73 -10.37 22.31
N PRO A 191 22.79 -11.63 21.83
CA PRO A 191 22.76 -11.92 20.39
C PRO A 191 21.35 -11.90 19.76
N LYS A 192 20.30 -12.00 20.58
CA LYS A 192 18.89 -12.07 20.11
C LYS A 192 18.18 -10.75 20.41
N ARG A 193 18.48 -9.72 19.63
CA ARG A 193 17.82 -8.41 19.74
C ARG A 193 16.69 -8.29 18.73
N ALA A 194 15.60 -7.63 19.11
CA ALA A 194 14.62 -7.17 18.16
C ALA A 194 15.16 -5.99 17.34
N CYS A 195 14.53 -5.69 16.21
CA CYS A 195 14.82 -4.48 15.46
C CYS A 195 13.54 -3.97 14.78
N MET A 196 13.46 -2.68 14.57
CA MET A 196 12.45 -2.09 13.68
C MET A 196 12.90 -2.37 12.23
N HIS A 197 12.33 -3.43 11.62
CA HIS A 197 12.71 -3.84 10.26
C HIS A 197 11.62 -3.59 9.22
N ALA A 198 10.48 -3.04 9.62
CA ALA A 198 9.44 -2.61 8.69
C ALA A 198 9.95 -1.45 7.81
N LYS A 199 9.55 -1.46 6.53
CA LYS A 199 9.78 -0.36 5.60
C LYS A 199 8.46 -0.04 4.93
N CYS A 200 7.85 1.05 5.34
CA CYS A 200 6.60 1.50 4.76
C CYS A 200 6.40 3.01 4.90
N VAL A 201 5.56 3.55 4.02
CA VAL A 201 4.93 4.86 4.14
C VAL A 201 3.43 4.67 4.15
N VAL A 202 2.74 5.33 5.07
CA VAL A 202 1.27 5.42 5.05
C VAL A 202 0.89 6.90 5.08
N ILE A 203 0.00 7.31 4.19
CA ILE A 203 -0.52 8.68 4.16
C ILE A 203 -2.03 8.69 4.42
N ASP A 204 -2.47 9.57 5.30
CA ASP A 204 -3.88 9.90 5.57
C ASP A 204 -4.80 8.71 5.86
N GLU A 205 -4.24 7.54 6.16
CA GLU A 205 -4.93 6.24 6.25
C GLU A 205 -5.65 5.83 4.94
N THR A 206 -5.23 6.38 3.81
CA THR A 206 -5.84 6.14 2.49
C THR A 206 -4.93 5.39 1.53
N ALA A 207 -3.61 5.54 1.66
CA ALA A 207 -2.64 4.84 0.84
C ALA A 207 -1.46 4.34 1.68
N ALA A 208 -0.95 3.17 1.32
CA ALA A 208 0.17 2.53 1.99
C ALA A 208 1.18 2.00 0.96
N PHE A 209 2.43 2.34 1.11
CA PHE A 209 3.54 1.80 0.35
C PHE A 209 4.38 0.89 1.24
N LEU A 210 4.44 -0.39 0.90
CA LEU A 210 5.25 -1.41 1.56
C LEU A 210 6.44 -1.73 0.65
N THR A 211 7.64 -1.78 1.18
CA THR A 211 8.83 -1.97 0.35
C THR A 211 9.94 -2.74 1.05
N SER A 212 10.84 -3.36 0.29
CA SER A 212 12.10 -3.88 0.80
C SER A 212 13.13 -2.76 1.03
N ALA A 213 12.96 -1.62 0.35
CA ALA A 213 13.89 -0.49 0.37
C ALA A 213 13.92 0.22 1.73
N ASN A 214 15.09 0.37 2.32
CA ASN A 214 15.30 1.32 3.40
C ASN A 214 15.21 2.76 2.86
N PHE A 215 14.99 3.71 3.78
CA PHE A 215 15.00 5.14 3.43
C PHE A 215 16.45 5.65 3.41
N THR A 216 17.28 5.03 2.54
CA THR A 216 18.68 5.34 2.30
C THR A 216 18.93 5.62 0.82
N GLU A 217 19.97 6.38 0.48
CA GLU A 217 20.35 6.66 -0.91
C GLU A 217 20.57 5.36 -1.71
N ALA A 218 21.31 4.41 -1.15
CA ALA A 218 21.60 3.15 -1.83
C ALA A 218 20.33 2.37 -2.20
N ALA A 219 19.36 2.30 -1.30
CA ALA A 219 18.09 1.60 -1.54
C ALA A 219 17.20 2.37 -2.54
N GLN A 220 17.32 3.70 -2.60
CA GLN A 220 16.51 4.51 -3.50
C GLN A 220 17.08 4.57 -4.94
N GLU A 221 18.40 4.41 -5.12
CA GLU A 221 19.06 4.71 -6.38
C GLU A 221 19.81 3.53 -7.01
N ARG A 222 20.33 2.59 -6.21
CA ARG A 222 21.29 1.57 -6.68
C ARG A 222 20.87 0.12 -6.46
N ASN A 223 20.18 -0.15 -5.35
CA ASN A 223 19.78 -1.52 -5.03
C ASN A 223 18.60 -1.94 -5.89
N ILE A 224 18.50 -3.25 -6.13
CA ILE A 224 17.26 -3.85 -6.62
C ILE A 224 16.32 -3.98 -5.42
N GLU A 225 15.24 -3.24 -5.44
CA GLU A 225 14.22 -3.23 -4.39
C GLU A 225 12.83 -3.37 -5.01
N VAL A 226 11.94 -4.02 -4.29
CA VAL A 226 10.56 -4.20 -4.70
C VAL A 226 9.62 -3.64 -3.65
N GLY A 227 8.52 -3.04 -4.11
CA GLY A 227 7.47 -2.52 -3.25
C GLY A 227 6.10 -2.70 -3.85
N LEU A 228 5.11 -2.56 -3.00
CA LEU A 228 3.70 -2.57 -3.36
C LEU A 228 3.04 -1.30 -2.81
N LEU A 229 2.57 -0.46 -3.72
CA LEU A 229 1.71 0.67 -3.36
C LEU A 229 0.26 0.20 -3.37
N SER A 230 -0.44 0.43 -2.27
CA SER A 230 -1.86 0.14 -2.12
C SER A 230 -2.65 1.41 -1.87
N HIS A 231 -3.72 1.61 -2.64
CA HIS A 231 -4.74 2.63 -2.44
C HIS A 231 -5.99 2.07 -1.73
N ASP A 232 -5.87 0.91 -1.09
CA ASP A 232 -6.92 0.35 -0.25
C ASP A 232 -6.83 0.92 1.18
N PRO A 233 -7.79 1.75 1.62
CA PRO A 233 -7.77 2.34 2.96
C PRO A 233 -7.75 1.31 4.09
N ARG A 234 -8.24 0.09 3.85
CA ARG A 234 -8.24 -0.99 4.84
C ARG A 234 -6.81 -1.41 5.21
N ILE A 235 -5.90 -1.47 4.21
CA ILE A 235 -4.49 -1.79 4.43
C ILE A 235 -3.80 -0.63 5.16
N ALA A 236 -4.03 0.60 4.70
CA ALA A 236 -3.46 1.80 5.31
C ALA A 236 -3.87 1.95 6.78
N THR A 237 -5.17 1.87 7.07
CA THR A 237 -5.72 1.94 8.42
C THR A 237 -5.22 0.80 9.30
N ALA A 238 -5.13 -0.44 8.78
CA ALA A 238 -4.63 -1.57 9.55
C ALA A 238 -3.18 -1.36 9.99
N LEU A 239 -2.30 -0.88 9.10
CA LEU A 239 -0.92 -0.55 9.45
C LEU A 239 -0.83 0.53 10.52
N VAL A 240 -1.59 1.62 10.38
CA VAL A 240 -1.61 2.70 11.39
C VAL A 240 -2.05 2.16 12.75
N ARG A 241 -3.12 1.37 12.80
CA ARG A 241 -3.62 0.77 14.04
C ARG A 241 -2.61 -0.15 14.73
N GLU A 242 -1.85 -0.94 13.96
CA GLU A 242 -0.80 -1.80 14.53
C GLU A 242 0.31 -0.97 15.18
N PHE A 243 0.80 0.08 14.50
CA PHE A 243 1.81 0.98 15.08
C PHE A 243 1.27 1.71 16.31
N ASP A 244 0.03 2.19 16.26
CA ASP A 244 -0.62 2.88 17.39
C ASP A 244 -0.78 1.93 18.60
N ALA A 245 -1.20 0.69 18.36
CA ALA A 245 -1.31 -0.31 19.42
C ALA A 245 0.05 -0.63 20.06
N MET A 246 1.13 -0.67 19.26
CA MET A 246 2.49 -0.86 19.80
C MET A 246 2.96 0.33 20.62
N VAL A 247 2.62 1.56 20.24
CA VAL A 247 2.94 2.78 21.02
C VAL A 247 2.11 2.80 22.31
N GLN A 248 0.79 2.61 22.23
CA GLN A 248 -0.10 2.59 23.40
C GLN A 248 0.28 1.47 24.38
N GLY A 249 0.64 0.30 23.87
CA GLY A 249 1.13 -0.84 24.65
C GLY A 249 2.57 -0.70 25.15
N ARG A 250 3.22 0.46 24.93
CA ARG A 250 4.61 0.77 25.31
C ARG A 250 5.66 -0.22 24.75
N LYS A 251 5.30 -0.96 23.69
CA LYS A 251 6.25 -1.78 22.94
C LYS A 251 7.20 -0.93 22.12
N LEU A 252 6.69 0.19 21.59
CA LEU A 252 7.48 1.26 21.00
C LEU A 252 7.45 2.47 21.93
N ARG A 253 8.57 3.18 22.02
CA ARG A 253 8.75 4.36 22.88
C ARG A 253 9.06 5.59 22.04
N ALA A 254 8.58 6.74 22.47
CA ALA A 254 8.99 8.01 21.90
C ALA A 254 10.49 8.26 22.17
N LEU A 255 11.13 8.92 21.21
CA LEU A 255 12.53 9.31 21.25
C LEU A 255 12.73 10.52 22.18
#